data_570323af083addab5e97fa5424391fac
#
_entry.id   570323af083addab5e97fa5424391fac
#
_cell.length_a   1.000
_cell.length_b   1.000
_cell.length_c   1.000
_cell.angle_alpha   90.00
_cell.angle_beta   90.00
_cell.angle_gamma   90.00
#
_symmetry.space_group_name_H-M   'P 1'
#
loop_
_entity.id
_entity.type
_entity.pdbx_description
1 polymer ?
#
loop_
_entity_poly.entity_id
_entity_poly.type
_entity_poly.pdbx_seq_one_letter_code
_entity_poly.pdbx_strand_id
1 'polypeptide(L)'
;MIRVSDIKLSLEQVANAKELLITDIREVREYVDGKRTDNIIGYAYEVTAPKNKYEKFSIKVEEKSPVITAEELEAKGGVAKATANDFVGSFYHRGDDYVFTAKASKVVLL
;
A
#
# COMPACT_ATOMS: atom_id res chain seq x y z
N MET A 1 17.60 -7.63 -21.58
CA MET A 1 16.15 -7.65 -21.81
C MET A 1 15.44 -6.99 -20.62
N ILE A 2 14.53 -6.08 -20.88
CA ILE A 2 13.72 -5.48 -19.83
C ILE A 2 12.51 -6.38 -19.56
N ARG A 3 12.33 -6.77 -18.31
CA ARG A 3 11.20 -7.60 -17.87
C ARG A 3 10.15 -6.71 -17.21
N VAL A 4 8.91 -7.16 -17.16
CA VAL A 4 7.83 -6.45 -16.46
C VAL A 4 8.21 -6.19 -15.00
N SER A 5 8.88 -7.15 -14.34
CA SER A 5 9.34 -6.99 -12.96
C SER A 5 10.42 -5.93 -12.76
N ASP A 6 11.07 -5.48 -13.85
CA ASP A 6 12.07 -4.42 -13.79
C ASP A 6 11.44 -3.02 -13.83
N ILE A 7 10.17 -2.94 -14.20
CA ILE A 7 9.46 -1.66 -14.33
C ILE A 7 9.01 -1.20 -12.96
N LYS A 8 9.44 0.01 -12.56
CA LYS A 8 9.06 0.64 -11.31
C LYS A 8 8.24 1.88 -11.60
N LEU A 9 7.14 2.05 -10.88
CA LEU A 9 6.21 3.15 -11.07
C LEU A 9 6.18 4.06 -9.85
N SER A 10 6.12 5.36 -10.10
CA SER A 10 5.93 6.36 -9.05
C SER A 10 4.46 6.42 -8.63
N LEU A 11 4.19 7.08 -7.51
CA LEU A 11 2.81 7.31 -7.06
C LEU A 11 2.01 8.06 -8.13
N GLU A 12 2.58 9.11 -8.70
CA GLU A 12 1.89 9.89 -9.73
C GLU A 12 1.56 9.06 -10.98
N GLN A 13 2.42 8.12 -11.34
CA GLN A 13 2.17 7.23 -12.47
C GLN A 13 1.03 6.25 -12.21
N VAL A 14 0.90 5.79 -10.96
CA VAL A 14 -0.16 4.83 -10.58
C VAL A 14 -1.49 5.54 -10.31
N ALA A 15 -1.45 6.63 -9.58
CA ALA A 15 -2.66 7.29 -9.07
C ALA A 15 -3.07 8.54 -9.85
N ASN A 16 -2.23 9.00 -10.78
CA ASN A 16 -2.40 10.26 -11.51
C ASN A 16 -2.43 11.48 -10.59
N ALA A 17 -1.94 11.35 -9.36
CA ALA A 17 -1.86 12.40 -8.35
C ALA A 17 -0.97 11.93 -7.21
N LYS A 18 -0.60 12.85 -6.32
CA LYS A 18 0.12 12.52 -5.10
C LYS A 18 -0.83 12.20 -3.94
N GLU A 19 -2.11 12.38 -4.14
CA GLU A 19 -3.15 12.23 -3.11
C GLU A 19 -3.90 10.92 -3.28
N LEU A 20 -4.10 10.23 -2.17
CA LEU A 20 -4.82 8.96 -2.08
C LEU A 20 -5.83 9.04 -0.95
N LEU A 21 -6.76 8.09 -0.94
CA LEU A 21 -7.70 7.91 0.17
C LEU A 21 -7.41 6.55 0.81
N ILE A 22 -7.08 6.55 2.10
CA ILE A 22 -6.97 5.32 2.88
C ILE A 22 -8.37 4.87 3.23
N THR A 23 -8.69 3.62 2.92
CA THR A 23 -10.02 3.05 3.19
C THR A 23 -9.98 1.87 4.16
N ASP A 24 -8.81 1.30 4.41
CA ASP A 24 -8.64 0.22 5.39
C ASP A 24 -7.15 0.08 5.74
N ILE A 25 -6.89 -0.59 6.86
CA ILE A 25 -5.54 -0.84 7.36
C ILE A 25 -5.52 -2.26 7.91
N ARG A 26 -4.47 -3.00 7.59
CA ARG A 26 -4.26 -4.33 8.16
C ARG A 26 -2.81 -4.52 8.57
N GLU A 27 -2.61 -5.39 9.55
CA GLU A 27 -1.28 -5.75 10.03
C GLU A 27 -0.60 -6.69 9.04
N VAL A 28 0.71 -6.49 8.86
CA VAL A 28 1.56 -7.43 8.12
C VAL A 28 2.40 -8.17 9.15
N ARG A 29 2.21 -9.49 9.22
CA ARG A 29 2.91 -10.34 10.19
C ARG A 29 4.02 -11.12 9.52
N GLU A 30 5.09 -11.35 10.28
CA GLU A 30 6.22 -12.14 9.83
C GLU A 30 5.81 -13.61 9.64
N TYR A 31 6.35 -14.24 8.60
CA TYR A 31 6.21 -15.68 8.36
C TYR A 31 7.54 -16.34 8.66
N VAL A 32 7.49 -17.41 9.46
CA VAL A 32 8.66 -18.23 9.75
C VAL A 32 8.31 -19.68 9.36
N ASP A 33 9.12 -20.28 8.50
CA ASP A 33 8.90 -21.63 7.97
C ASP A 33 7.49 -21.82 7.39
N GLY A 34 7.00 -20.79 6.68
CA GLY A 34 5.69 -20.82 6.04
C GLY A 34 4.51 -20.58 6.98
N LYS A 35 4.77 -20.32 8.25
CA LYS A 35 3.72 -20.09 9.26
C LYS A 35 3.68 -18.63 9.68
N ARG A 36 2.47 -18.09 9.76
CA ARG A 36 2.22 -16.74 10.25
C ARG A 36 2.56 -16.68 11.76
N THR A 37 3.32 -15.67 12.16
CA THR A 37 3.68 -15.44 13.55
C THR A 37 2.87 -14.28 14.13
N ASP A 38 3.04 -14.04 15.45
CA ASP A 38 2.43 -12.87 16.11
C ASP A 38 3.30 -11.62 15.99
N ASN A 39 4.44 -11.72 15.31
CA ASN A 39 5.33 -10.57 15.13
C ASN A 39 4.87 -9.68 13.98
N ILE A 40 4.43 -8.46 14.30
CA ILE A 40 4.01 -7.47 13.32
C ILE A 40 5.23 -6.75 12.79
N ILE A 41 5.45 -6.84 11.48
CA ILE A 41 6.60 -6.21 10.81
C ILE A 41 6.23 -4.96 10.02
N GLY A 42 4.94 -4.67 9.90
CA GLY A 42 4.48 -3.49 9.20
C GLY A 42 2.98 -3.45 9.06
N TYR A 43 2.52 -2.55 8.20
CA TYR A 43 1.10 -2.36 7.93
C TYR A 43 0.87 -2.25 6.44
N ALA A 44 -0.28 -2.74 5.98
CA ALA A 44 -0.73 -2.58 4.61
C ALA A 44 -1.92 -1.64 4.62
N TYR A 45 -1.81 -0.56 3.86
CA TYR A 45 -2.88 0.42 3.72
C TYR A 45 -3.64 0.14 2.44
N GLU A 46 -4.93 -0.14 2.57
CA GLU A 46 -5.81 -0.21 1.41
C GLU A 46 -6.12 1.21 1.00
N VAL A 47 -5.81 1.56 -0.24
CA VAL A 47 -6.00 2.92 -0.74
C VAL A 47 -6.82 2.93 -2.02
N THR A 48 -7.42 4.07 -2.28
CA THR A 48 -8.17 4.33 -3.50
C THR A 48 -7.58 5.57 -4.14
N ALA A 49 -7.41 5.53 -5.47
CA ALA A 49 -6.87 6.63 -6.26
C ALA A 49 -8.02 7.37 -6.98
N PRO A 50 -8.55 8.47 -6.41
CA PRO A 50 -9.68 9.18 -7.02
C PRO A 50 -9.40 9.72 -8.42
N LYS A 51 -8.14 10.10 -8.68
CA LYS A 51 -7.74 10.66 -9.97
C LYS A 51 -7.45 9.59 -11.02
N ASN A 52 -7.52 8.31 -10.64
CA ASN A 52 -7.37 7.19 -11.54
C ASN A 52 -8.57 6.25 -11.39
N LYS A 53 -9.76 6.78 -11.69
CA LYS A 53 -11.03 6.02 -11.73
C LYS A 53 -11.34 5.27 -10.42
N TYR A 54 -10.85 5.78 -9.28
CA TYR A 54 -11.01 5.14 -7.98
C TYR A 54 -10.42 3.73 -7.92
N GLU A 55 -9.36 3.49 -8.68
CA GLU A 55 -8.65 2.21 -8.62
C GLU A 55 -8.11 1.97 -7.22
N LYS A 56 -8.17 0.72 -6.78
CA LYS A 56 -7.78 0.30 -5.43
C LYS A 56 -6.51 -0.52 -5.48
N PHE A 57 -5.65 -0.31 -4.49
CA PHE A 57 -4.45 -1.12 -4.30
C PHE A 57 -4.01 -1.01 -2.85
N SER A 58 -3.00 -1.81 -2.48
CA SER A 58 -2.45 -1.79 -1.11
C SER A 58 -1.02 -1.28 -1.15
N ILE A 59 -0.66 -0.49 -0.14
CA ILE A 59 0.71 -0.01 0.06
C ILE A 59 1.25 -0.65 1.34
N LYS A 60 2.34 -1.39 1.23
CA LYS A 60 3.02 -1.99 2.39
C LYS A 60 4.07 -1.04 2.93
N VAL A 61 4.07 -0.87 4.25
CA VAL A 61 5.05 -0.04 4.95
C VAL A 61 5.63 -0.85 6.11
N GLU A 62 6.95 -0.92 6.19
CA GLU A 62 7.64 -1.53 7.33
C GLU A 62 7.71 -0.48 8.43
N GLU A 63 6.90 -0.65 9.47
CA GLU A 63 6.80 0.29 10.57
C GLU A 63 6.27 -0.41 11.83
N LYS A 64 6.49 0.18 12.99
CA LYS A 64 6.07 -0.39 14.27
C LYS A 64 4.63 -0.05 14.63
N SER A 65 4.14 1.08 14.15
CA SER A 65 2.77 1.52 14.40
C SER A 65 2.23 2.20 13.13
N PRO A 66 0.92 2.10 12.89
CA PRO A 66 0.32 2.70 11.70
C PRO A 66 0.19 4.22 11.86
N VAL A 67 0.12 4.93 10.74
CA VAL A 67 -0.11 6.38 10.74
C VAL A 67 -1.52 6.72 11.22
N ILE A 68 -2.44 5.78 11.08
CA ILE A 68 -3.82 5.90 11.56
C ILE A 68 -4.31 4.51 11.94
N THR A 69 -5.06 4.42 13.05
CA THR A 69 -5.65 3.14 13.46
C THR A 69 -6.99 2.93 12.77
N ALA A 70 -7.50 1.70 12.80
CA ALA A 70 -8.81 1.39 12.24
C ALA A 70 -9.93 2.19 12.93
N GLU A 71 -9.83 2.37 14.25
CA GLU A 71 -10.79 3.17 15.02
C GLU A 71 -10.75 4.65 14.64
N GLU A 72 -9.54 5.19 14.45
CA GLU A 72 -9.37 6.58 14.02
C GLU A 72 -9.91 6.79 12.60
N LEU A 73 -9.69 5.82 11.72
CA LEU A 73 -10.19 5.87 10.36
C LEU A 73 -11.72 5.86 10.34
N GLU A 74 -12.33 4.99 11.14
CA GLU A 74 -13.78 4.90 11.26
C GLU A 74 -14.36 6.22 11.81
N ALA A 75 -13.69 6.84 12.78
CA ALA A 75 -14.08 8.12 13.32
C ALA A 75 -14.05 9.25 12.30
N LYS A 76 -13.24 9.10 11.24
CA LYS A 76 -13.18 10.06 10.13
C LYS A 76 -14.16 9.74 9.00
N GLY A 77 -15.07 8.79 9.22
CA GLY A 77 -16.05 8.39 8.21
C GLY A 77 -15.57 7.28 7.28
N GLY A 78 -14.53 6.56 7.67
CA GLY A 78 -14.00 5.42 6.91
C GLY A 78 -13.01 5.77 5.80
N VAL A 79 -12.64 7.05 5.69
CA VAL A 79 -11.73 7.53 4.63
C VAL A 79 -10.80 8.58 5.19
N ALA A 80 -9.53 8.54 4.83
CA ALA A 80 -8.54 9.56 5.21
C ALA A 80 -7.66 9.90 4.01
N LYS A 81 -7.46 11.19 3.74
CA LYS A 81 -6.55 11.65 2.69
C LYS A 81 -5.11 11.42 3.11
N ALA A 82 -4.31 10.94 2.18
CA ALA A 82 -2.91 10.63 2.43
C ALA A 82 -2.06 10.75 1.19
N THR A 83 -0.75 10.74 1.39
CA THR A 83 0.23 10.55 0.34
C THR A 83 1.24 9.51 0.84
N ALA A 84 2.17 9.09 -0.01
CA ALA A 84 3.18 8.11 0.36
C ALA A 84 4.56 8.59 -0.07
N ASN A 85 5.54 8.49 0.84
CA ASN A 85 6.91 8.84 0.56
C ASN A 85 7.68 7.61 0.07
N ASP A 86 8.59 7.82 -0.88
CA ASP A 86 9.40 6.76 -1.46
C ASP A 86 8.56 5.60 -1.98
N PHE A 87 7.44 5.95 -2.61
CA PHE A 87 6.53 4.99 -3.20
C PHE A 87 7.18 4.28 -4.39
N VAL A 88 7.04 2.97 -4.41
CA VAL A 88 7.44 2.15 -5.55
C VAL A 88 6.31 1.18 -5.88
N GLY A 89 5.73 1.34 -7.06
CA GLY A 89 4.79 0.37 -7.62
C GLY A 89 5.52 -0.55 -8.58
N SER A 90 5.23 -1.84 -8.54
CA SER A 90 5.82 -2.82 -9.43
C SER A 90 4.89 -4.00 -9.65
N PHE A 91 5.29 -4.89 -10.54
CA PHE A 91 4.54 -6.09 -10.84
C PHE A 91 5.41 -7.32 -10.59
N TYR A 92 4.82 -8.37 -10.05
CA TYR A 92 5.48 -9.66 -9.95
C TYR A 92 4.66 -10.72 -10.69
N HIS A 93 5.35 -11.73 -11.15
CA HIS A 93 4.74 -12.82 -11.91
C HIS A 93 4.11 -13.84 -10.95
N ARG A 94 2.85 -14.17 -11.19
CA ARG A 94 2.14 -15.18 -10.39
C ARG A 94 1.34 -16.07 -11.34
N GLY A 95 1.84 -17.30 -11.56
CA GLY A 95 1.26 -18.17 -12.58
C GLY A 95 1.40 -17.52 -13.96
N ASP A 96 0.30 -17.37 -14.68
CA ASP A 96 0.27 -16.74 -16.00
C ASP A 96 -0.04 -15.24 -15.93
N ASP A 97 -0.22 -14.70 -14.73
CA ASP A 97 -0.62 -13.31 -14.52
C ASP A 97 0.48 -12.47 -13.87
N TYR A 98 0.32 -11.17 -13.98
CA TYR A 98 1.15 -10.19 -13.26
C TYR A 98 0.29 -9.53 -12.19
N VAL A 99 0.83 -9.46 -10.98
CA VAL A 99 0.13 -8.87 -9.84
C VAL A 99 0.82 -7.57 -9.45
N PHE A 100 0.05 -6.49 -9.32
CA PHE A 100 0.57 -5.21 -8.87
C PHE A 100 0.85 -5.25 -7.38
N THR A 101 2.00 -4.68 -6.99
CA THR A 101 2.37 -4.51 -5.59
C THR A 101 2.96 -3.12 -5.40
N ALA A 102 2.76 -2.55 -4.22
CA ALA A 102 3.31 -1.24 -3.90
C ALA A 102 3.87 -1.22 -2.49
N LYS A 103 4.93 -0.48 -2.32
CA LYS A 103 5.55 -0.24 -1.02
C LYS A 103 5.98 1.21 -0.90
N ALA A 104 6.13 1.68 0.32
CA ALA A 104 6.60 3.03 0.60
C ALA A 104 7.39 3.01 1.90
N SER A 105 8.20 4.03 2.13
CA SER A 105 8.89 4.19 3.40
C SER A 105 7.93 4.70 4.48
N LYS A 106 6.92 5.46 4.08
CA LYS A 106 5.95 6.05 4.99
C LYS A 106 4.70 6.49 4.24
N VAL A 107 3.55 6.31 4.87
CA VAL A 107 2.29 6.93 4.45
C VAL A 107 2.05 8.14 5.35
N VAL A 108 1.69 9.27 4.77
CA VAL A 108 1.52 10.54 5.48
C VAL A 108 0.10 11.03 5.29
N LEU A 109 -0.58 11.36 6.40
CA LEU A 109 -1.91 11.95 6.35
C LEU A 109 -1.85 13.41 5.87
N LEU A 110 -2.79 13.77 5.05
CA LEU A 110 -2.92 15.13 4.52
C LEU A 110 -3.99 15.93 5.26
#